data_d6263c621d049c0126dc7ca03a72287b
#
_entry.id   d6263c621d049c0126dc7ca03a72287b
#
_cell.length_a   1.000
_cell.length_b   1.000
_cell.length_c   1.000
_cell.angle_alpha   90.00
_cell.angle_beta   90.00
_cell.angle_gamma   90.00
#
_symmetry.space_group_name_H-M   'P 1'
#
loop_
_entity.id
_entity.type
_entity.pdbx_description
1 polymer ?
#
loop_
_entity_poly.entity_id
_entity_poly.type
_entity_poly.pdbx_seq_one_letter_code
_entity_poly.pdbx_strand_id
1 'polypeptide(L)'
;MISLGHRSDTEPTTVIDPFCGTGGIAIEAMLAGLNVLASDLDPKMVKGTKENLQWASEDLCSGYSATWDVQESGVGLTPDVWGKVGGAIFAFDPPYGRNAWKSDDGYQLFLKACSAARTIDHSGSLCTLLPTDPAILKDNSDEPLDYLVMGKPWSKVVDEMLDRGWKVALTAPVKVHRSLARLLVVAHPSH
;
A
#
# COMPACT_ATOMS: atom_id res chain seq x y z
N MET A 1 5.94 -6.04 3.45
CA MET A 1 4.65 -5.31 3.60
C MET A 1 3.51 -6.25 3.96
N ILE A 2 3.29 -7.32 3.23
CA ILE A 2 2.17 -8.24 3.43
C ILE A 2 2.17 -8.83 4.84
N SER A 3 3.27 -9.40 5.30
CA SER A 3 3.38 -9.98 6.65
C SER A 3 3.15 -8.96 7.79
N LEU A 4 3.39 -7.68 7.55
CA LEU A 4 3.17 -6.62 8.53
C LEU A 4 1.72 -6.11 8.55
N GLY A 5 0.96 -6.37 7.48
CA GLY A 5 -0.47 -6.09 7.43
C GLY A 5 -1.33 -7.10 8.17
N HIS A 6 -0.75 -8.24 8.57
CA HIS A 6 -1.46 -9.23 9.38
C HIS A 6 -1.81 -8.66 10.76
N ARG A 7 -3.06 -8.87 11.15
CA ARG A 7 -3.54 -8.62 12.51
C ARG A 7 -3.73 -9.95 13.23
N SER A 8 -3.52 -9.96 14.53
CA SER A 8 -3.66 -11.16 15.35
C SER A 8 -5.11 -11.67 15.46
N ASP A 9 -6.08 -10.83 15.15
CA ASP A 9 -7.52 -11.10 15.26
C ASP A 9 -8.20 -11.43 13.91
N THR A 10 -7.46 -11.34 12.81
CA THR A 10 -7.98 -11.65 11.47
C THR A 10 -6.94 -12.40 10.66
N GLU A 11 -7.38 -13.44 9.94
CA GLU A 11 -6.55 -14.04 8.90
C GLU A 11 -6.90 -13.39 7.55
N PRO A 12 -6.02 -12.54 7.00
CA PRO A 12 -6.29 -11.93 5.72
C PRO A 12 -6.26 -12.99 4.63
N THR A 13 -7.22 -12.89 3.73
CA THR A 13 -7.30 -13.77 2.56
C THR A 13 -6.97 -13.04 1.27
N THR A 14 -6.93 -11.72 1.31
CA THR A 14 -6.81 -10.87 0.11
C THR A 14 -5.88 -9.70 0.35
N VAL A 15 -5.01 -9.46 -0.63
CA VAL A 15 -4.20 -8.23 -0.73
C VAL A 15 -4.78 -7.35 -1.82
N ILE A 16 -4.90 -6.05 -1.54
CA ILE A 16 -5.38 -5.04 -2.48
C ILE A 16 -4.27 -4.02 -2.73
N ASP A 17 -3.86 -3.89 -4.01
CA ASP A 17 -2.85 -2.93 -4.45
C ASP A 17 -3.40 -2.03 -5.57
N PRO A 18 -3.78 -0.78 -5.27
CA PRO A 18 -4.31 0.16 -6.25
C PRO A 18 -3.26 0.85 -7.13
N PHE A 19 -1.99 0.56 -6.93
CA PHE A 19 -0.85 1.13 -7.66
C PHE A 19 0.13 0.03 -8.06
N CYS A 20 -0.37 -1.06 -8.62
CA CYS A 20 0.37 -2.30 -8.72
C CYS A 20 1.63 -2.23 -9.59
N GLY A 21 1.76 -1.23 -10.47
CA GLY A 21 2.89 -1.13 -11.38
C GLY A 21 3.06 -2.42 -12.19
N THR A 22 4.21 -3.07 -12.07
CA THR A 22 4.49 -4.36 -12.71
C THR A 22 4.20 -5.57 -11.80
N GLY A 23 3.55 -5.37 -10.65
CA GLY A 23 3.02 -6.44 -9.82
C GLY A 23 3.94 -6.97 -8.73
N GLY A 24 4.92 -6.20 -8.26
CA GLY A 24 5.84 -6.67 -7.23
C GLY A 24 5.14 -7.12 -5.94
N ILE A 25 4.25 -6.30 -5.39
CA ILE A 25 3.46 -6.63 -4.19
C ILE A 25 2.47 -7.77 -4.52
N ALA A 26 1.85 -7.73 -5.70
CA ALA A 26 0.89 -8.73 -6.15
C ALA A 26 1.51 -10.15 -6.22
N ILE A 27 2.73 -10.27 -6.77
CA ILE A 27 3.47 -11.53 -6.83
C ILE A 27 3.76 -12.05 -5.43
N GLU A 28 4.30 -11.22 -4.54
CA GLU A 28 4.60 -11.60 -3.16
C GLU A 28 3.35 -12.06 -2.40
N ALA A 29 2.20 -11.41 -2.64
CA ALA A 29 0.92 -11.79 -2.05
C ALA A 29 0.48 -13.19 -2.54
N MET A 30 0.56 -13.43 -3.84
CA MET A 30 0.22 -14.72 -4.43
C MET A 30 1.14 -15.82 -3.93
N LEU A 31 2.45 -15.57 -3.84
CA LEU A 31 3.43 -16.50 -3.28
C LEU A 31 3.16 -16.83 -1.79
N ALA A 32 2.56 -15.91 -1.06
CA ALA A 32 2.11 -16.11 0.31
C ALA A 32 0.75 -16.85 0.40
N GLY A 33 0.16 -17.25 -0.73
CA GLY A 33 -1.14 -17.96 -0.77
C GLY A 33 -2.35 -17.05 -0.62
N LEU A 34 -2.19 -15.74 -0.76
CA LEU A 34 -3.27 -14.76 -0.63
C LEU A 34 -3.86 -14.41 -2.00
N ASN A 35 -5.16 -14.17 -2.03
CA ASN A 35 -5.81 -13.63 -3.22
C ASN A 35 -5.30 -12.21 -3.49
N VAL A 36 -5.29 -11.83 -4.76
CA VAL A 36 -4.80 -10.53 -5.20
C VAL A 36 -5.88 -9.77 -5.95
N LEU A 37 -6.14 -8.56 -5.51
CA LEU A 37 -6.88 -7.55 -6.26
C LEU A 37 -5.94 -6.38 -6.53
N ALA A 38 -5.61 -6.15 -7.79
CA ALA A 38 -4.63 -5.14 -8.16
C ALA A 38 -5.16 -4.21 -9.24
N SER A 39 -4.68 -2.98 -9.27
CA SER A 39 -4.99 -2.06 -10.35
C SER A 39 -3.86 -1.07 -10.60
N ASP A 40 -3.86 -0.53 -11.81
CA ASP A 40 -3.02 0.60 -12.19
C ASP A 40 -3.75 1.45 -13.23
N LEU A 41 -3.42 2.73 -13.29
CA LEU A 41 -3.97 3.64 -14.29
C LEU A 41 -3.35 3.43 -15.68
N ASP A 42 -2.11 2.94 -15.73
CA ASP A 42 -1.40 2.67 -16.99
C ASP A 42 -1.69 1.23 -17.46
N PRO A 43 -2.38 1.05 -18.62
CA PRO A 43 -2.68 -0.26 -19.17
C PRO A 43 -1.45 -1.13 -19.45
N LYS A 44 -0.27 -0.51 -19.65
CA LYS A 44 0.97 -1.26 -19.79
C LYS A 44 1.40 -1.91 -18.47
N MET A 45 1.19 -1.23 -17.36
CA MET A 45 1.44 -1.78 -16.02
C MET A 45 0.48 -2.92 -15.71
N VAL A 46 -0.81 -2.73 -15.99
CA VAL A 46 -1.84 -3.79 -15.87
C VAL A 46 -1.46 -5.03 -16.66
N LYS A 47 -1.06 -4.85 -17.93
CA LYS A 47 -0.61 -5.96 -18.77
C LYS A 47 0.61 -6.66 -18.19
N GLY A 48 1.64 -5.90 -17.79
CA GLY A 48 2.85 -6.44 -17.18
C GLY A 48 2.58 -7.21 -15.89
N THR A 49 1.68 -6.69 -15.02
CA THR A 49 1.27 -7.38 -13.81
C THR A 49 0.58 -8.71 -14.12
N LYS A 50 -0.34 -8.75 -15.09
CA LYS A 50 -1.01 -9.98 -15.52
C LYS A 50 -0.01 -11.03 -16.03
N GLU A 51 0.92 -10.62 -16.88
CA GLU A 51 1.96 -11.52 -17.41
C GLU A 51 2.86 -12.07 -16.29
N ASN A 52 3.26 -11.22 -15.34
CA ASN A 52 4.10 -11.61 -14.21
C ASN A 52 3.38 -12.55 -13.23
N LEU A 53 2.11 -12.29 -12.94
CA LEU A 53 1.29 -13.17 -12.09
C LEU A 53 1.05 -14.53 -12.76
N GLN A 54 0.78 -14.55 -14.06
CA GLN A 54 0.63 -15.78 -14.81
C GLN A 54 1.92 -16.60 -14.78
N TRP A 55 3.06 -15.98 -15.08
CA TRP A 55 4.37 -16.65 -15.01
C TRP A 55 4.64 -17.21 -13.62
N ALA A 56 4.43 -16.43 -12.56
CA ALA A 56 4.65 -16.89 -11.20
C ALA A 56 3.68 -18.02 -10.78
N SER A 57 2.44 -18.03 -11.30
CA SER A 57 1.47 -19.10 -11.02
C SER A 57 1.81 -20.42 -11.72
N GLU A 58 2.46 -20.36 -12.87
CA GLU A 58 2.88 -21.56 -13.64
C GLU A 58 4.08 -22.25 -12.98
N ASP A 59 4.99 -21.47 -12.37
CA ASP A 59 6.18 -21.99 -11.65
C ASP A 59 5.83 -22.57 -10.26
N LEU A 60 4.70 -22.14 -9.68
CA LEU A 60 4.23 -22.64 -8.40
C LEU A 60 3.50 -23.98 -8.60
N CYS A 61 4.18 -25.05 -8.29
CA CYS A 61 3.63 -26.42 -8.29
C CYS A 61 2.18 -26.48 -7.81
N SER A 62 1.37 -27.18 -8.55
CA SER A 62 0.00 -27.66 -8.34
C SER A 62 -0.48 -27.78 -6.86
N GLY A 63 -0.83 -26.68 -6.21
CA GLY A 63 -1.32 -26.70 -4.82
C GLY A 63 -1.80 -25.35 -4.30
N TYR A 64 -1.51 -24.27 -4.98
CA TYR A 64 -1.97 -22.93 -4.60
C TYR A 64 -3.35 -22.65 -5.18
N SER A 65 -4.29 -22.30 -4.31
CA SER A 65 -5.65 -21.91 -4.69
C SER A 65 -5.86 -20.39 -4.75
N ALA A 66 -4.76 -19.61 -4.67
CA ALA A 66 -4.85 -18.15 -4.72
C ALA A 66 -5.37 -17.67 -6.08
N THR A 67 -6.36 -16.79 -6.04
CA THR A 67 -6.92 -16.16 -7.23
C THR A 67 -6.37 -14.73 -7.38
N TRP A 68 -6.36 -14.21 -8.60
CA TRP A 68 -5.98 -12.82 -8.83
C TRP A 68 -6.89 -12.15 -9.86
N ASP A 69 -7.10 -10.85 -9.67
CA ASP A 69 -7.76 -9.95 -10.61
C ASP A 69 -6.96 -8.66 -10.74
N VAL A 70 -6.70 -8.22 -11.97
CA VAL A 70 -5.95 -7.00 -12.25
C VAL A 70 -6.75 -6.14 -13.20
N GLN A 71 -7.11 -4.93 -12.74
CA GLN A 71 -7.98 -4.01 -13.45
C GLN A 71 -7.25 -2.75 -13.91
N GLU A 72 -7.65 -2.21 -15.07
CA GLU A 72 -7.28 -0.87 -15.49
C GLU A 72 -8.21 0.13 -14.79
N SER A 73 -7.81 0.57 -13.61
CA SER A 73 -8.55 1.60 -12.88
C SER A 73 -7.61 2.52 -12.14
N GLY A 74 -8.00 3.78 -12.05
CA GLY A 74 -7.34 4.72 -11.16
C GLY A 74 -7.70 4.47 -9.70
N VAL A 75 -7.29 5.38 -8.83
CA VAL A 75 -7.53 5.36 -7.37
C VAL A 75 -9.03 5.42 -6.98
N GLY A 76 -9.90 5.49 -7.94
CA GLY A 76 -11.32 5.27 -7.75
C GLY A 76 -11.66 3.81 -7.46
N LEU A 77 -10.84 3.13 -6.63
CA LEU A 77 -11.19 1.85 -6.05
C LEU A 77 -12.51 2.03 -5.32
N THR A 78 -13.56 1.64 -5.98
CA THR A 78 -14.88 1.64 -5.38
C THR A 78 -15.29 0.19 -5.13
N PRO A 79 -16.15 -0.07 -4.16
CA PRO A 79 -16.77 -1.38 -3.99
C PRO A 79 -17.41 -1.91 -5.27
N ASP A 80 -17.72 -1.03 -6.21
CA ASP A 80 -18.27 -1.37 -7.52
C ASP A 80 -17.30 -2.17 -8.41
N VAL A 81 -15.98 -2.05 -8.20
CA VAL A 81 -14.98 -2.79 -8.97
C VAL A 81 -14.75 -4.19 -8.41
N TRP A 82 -14.59 -4.30 -7.10
CA TRP A 82 -14.23 -5.58 -6.44
C TRP A 82 -15.23 -6.05 -5.39
N GLY A 83 -16.32 -5.31 -5.17
CA GLY A 83 -17.27 -5.63 -4.12
C GLY A 83 -16.73 -5.30 -2.72
N LYS A 84 -17.38 -5.89 -1.71
CA LYS A 84 -16.92 -5.79 -0.32
C LYS A 84 -16.02 -6.97 -0.01
N VAL A 85 -14.84 -6.68 0.52
CA VAL A 85 -13.86 -7.67 0.98
C VAL A 85 -13.74 -7.53 2.49
N GLY A 86 -13.60 -8.63 3.21
CA GLY A 86 -13.43 -8.62 4.67
C GLY A 86 -12.03 -9.04 5.07
N GLY A 87 -11.38 -8.24 5.94
CA GLY A 87 -10.04 -8.54 6.46
C GLY A 87 -8.91 -8.39 5.43
N ALA A 88 -9.06 -7.52 4.43
CA ALA A 88 -8.04 -7.29 3.41
C ALA A 88 -6.80 -6.58 3.95
N ILE A 89 -5.65 -6.85 3.34
CA ILE A 89 -4.46 -6.03 3.47
C ILE A 89 -4.39 -5.08 2.28
N PHE A 90 -4.55 -3.79 2.53
CA PHE A 90 -4.26 -2.74 1.55
C PHE A 90 -2.75 -2.48 1.55
N ALA A 91 -2.02 -3.08 0.61
CA ALA A 91 -0.57 -2.97 0.53
C ALA A 91 -0.19 -2.23 -0.75
N PHE A 92 0.39 -1.02 -0.63
CA PHE A 92 0.71 -0.24 -1.80
C PHE A 92 1.88 0.72 -1.62
N ASP A 93 2.53 1.01 -2.73
CA ASP A 93 3.58 1.99 -2.91
C ASP A 93 3.08 3.04 -3.92
N PRO A 94 2.48 4.16 -3.46
CA PRO A 94 1.88 5.15 -4.36
C PRO A 94 2.90 5.72 -5.36
N PRO A 95 2.49 6.10 -6.57
CA PRO A 95 3.40 6.63 -7.58
C PRO A 95 3.99 7.97 -7.14
N TYR A 96 5.33 8.04 -7.16
CA TYR A 96 6.08 9.27 -6.86
C TYR A 96 6.82 9.70 -8.13
N GLY A 97 6.25 10.62 -8.89
CA GLY A 97 6.98 11.27 -9.99
C GLY A 97 8.19 12.04 -9.47
N ARG A 98 9.21 12.27 -10.30
CA ARG A 98 10.40 13.08 -9.94
C ARG A 98 10.05 14.48 -9.38
N ASN A 99 8.84 14.96 -9.65
CA ASN A 99 8.28 16.23 -9.16
C ASN A 99 7.19 16.05 -8.08
N ALA A 100 6.77 14.83 -7.75
CA ALA A 100 5.68 14.56 -6.79
C ALA A 100 6.04 14.95 -5.34
N TRP A 101 7.33 15.07 -5.01
CA TRP A 101 7.78 15.66 -3.74
C TRP A 101 7.34 17.11 -3.54
N LYS A 102 7.02 17.81 -4.63
CA LYS A 102 6.71 19.25 -4.64
C LYS A 102 5.25 19.52 -5.02
N SER A 103 4.49 18.52 -5.48
CA SER A 103 3.08 18.69 -5.82
C SER A 103 2.19 18.06 -4.76
N ASP A 104 1.13 18.76 -4.39
CA ASP A 104 0.08 18.25 -3.50
C ASP A 104 -0.65 17.04 -4.10
N ASP A 105 -0.50 16.79 -5.40
CA ASP A 105 -1.25 15.76 -6.13
C ASP A 105 -0.97 14.34 -5.62
N GLY A 106 0.31 14.00 -5.39
CA GLY A 106 0.68 12.67 -4.85
C GLY A 106 0.16 12.44 -3.43
N TYR A 107 0.20 13.48 -2.61
CA TYR A 107 -0.34 13.43 -1.26
C TYR A 107 -1.86 13.27 -1.25
N GLN A 108 -2.57 14.03 -2.08
CA GLN A 108 -4.03 13.90 -2.22
C GLN A 108 -4.43 12.53 -2.79
N LEU A 109 -3.62 11.99 -3.70
CA LEU A 109 -3.82 10.65 -4.23
C LEU A 109 -3.71 9.58 -3.12
N PHE A 110 -2.69 9.68 -2.27
CA PHE A 110 -2.53 8.82 -1.10
C PHE A 110 -3.74 8.89 -0.17
N LEU A 111 -4.20 10.11 0.16
CA LEU A 111 -5.36 10.29 1.03
C LEU A 111 -6.66 9.74 0.41
N LYS A 112 -6.83 9.86 -0.91
CA LYS A 112 -7.95 9.22 -1.63
C LYS A 112 -7.86 7.69 -1.53
N ALA A 113 -6.67 7.11 -1.67
CA ALA A 113 -6.48 5.68 -1.51
C ALA A 113 -6.83 5.21 -0.09
N CYS A 114 -6.44 5.95 0.94
CA CYS A 114 -6.83 5.68 2.33
C CYS A 114 -8.36 5.68 2.51
N SER A 115 -9.05 6.67 1.95
CA SER A 115 -10.51 6.75 2.02
C SER A 115 -11.19 5.61 1.26
N ALA A 116 -10.72 5.30 0.05
CA ALA A 116 -11.23 4.19 -0.75
C ALA A 116 -11.06 2.85 -0.04
N ALA A 117 -9.89 2.60 0.55
CA ALA A 117 -9.61 1.40 1.32
C ALA A 117 -10.63 1.19 2.46
N ARG A 118 -10.96 2.25 3.21
CA ARG A 118 -12.00 2.19 4.27
C ARG A 118 -13.39 1.92 3.74
N THR A 119 -13.69 2.37 2.52
CA THR A 119 -14.99 2.10 1.88
C THR A 119 -15.11 0.64 1.42
N ILE A 120 -14.00 0.06 0.94
CA ILE A 120 -13.95 -1.34 0.47
C ILE A 120 -14.02 -2.29 1.66
N ASP A 121 -13.21 -2.04 2.69
CA ASP A 121 -13.15 -2.90 3.87
C ASP A 121 -12.92 -2.11 5.17
N HIS A 122 -13.94 -2.12 6.03
CA HIS A 122 -13.87 -1.46 7.34
C HIS A 122 -13.00 -2.23 8.36
N SER A 123 -12.70 -3.49 8.11
CA SER A 123 -11.90 -4.36 8.99
C SER A 123 -10.47 -4.54 8.52
N GLY A 124 -10.15 -4.12 7.31
CA GLY A 124 -8.84 -4.29 6.69
C GLY A 124 -7.71 -3.56 7.39
N SER A 125 -6.50 -3.89 7.04
CA SER A 125 -5.27 -3.18 7.46
C SER A 125 -4.63 -2.45 6.30
N LEU A 126 -3.87 -1.40 6.59
CA LEU A 126 -3.12 -0.61 5.62
C LEU A 126 -1.62 -0.80 5.84
N CYS A 127 -0.88 -1.10 4.78
CA CYS A 127 0.57 -1.16 4.78
C CYS A 127 1.13 -0.44 3.55
N THR A 128 1.77 0.72 3.75
CA THR A 128 2.23 1.56 2.65
C THR A 128 3.67 2.03 2.83
N LEU A 129 4.34 2.33 1.72
CA LEU A 129 5.66 2.94 1.69
C LEU A 129 5.52 4.39 1.24
N LEU A 130 5.87 5.34 2.09
CA LEU A 130 5.75 6.77 1.79
C LEU A 130 7.14 7.41 1.66
N PRO A 131 7.37 8.27 0.65
CA PRO A 131 8.66 8.94 0.51
C PRO A 131 8.92 9.90 1.67
N THR A 132 10.15 9.85 2.18
CA THR A 132 10.62 10.69 3.28
C THR A 132 12.07 11.12 3.07
N ASP A 133 12.53 12.08 3.87
CA ASP A 133 13.92 12.53 3.85
C ASP A 133 14.85 11.42 4.40
N PRO A 134 15.97 11.11 3.71
CA PRO A 134 16.97 10.20 4.23
C PRO A 134 17.57 10.60 5.60
N ALA A 135 17.41 11.83 6.03
CA ALA A 135 17.85 12.26 7.36
C ALA A 135 17.20 11.48 8.50
N ILE A 136 15.98 10.99 8.30
CA ILE A 136 15.28 10.13 9.27
C ILE A 136 16.09 8.87 9.65
N LEU A 137 16.98 8.39 8.77
CA LEU A 137 17.81 7.20 9.01
C LEU A 137 18.98 7.46 9.96
N LYS A 138 19.27 8.73 10.24
CA LYS A 138 20.40 9.15 11.08
C LYS A 138 19.94 9.67 12.44
N ASP A 139 18.65 9.80 12.62
CA ASP A 139 18.09 10.33 13.84
C ASP A 139 18.13 9.26 14.93
N ASN A 140 18.95 9.50 15.95
CA ASN A 140 19.06 8.71 17.16
C ASN A 140 18.46 9.46 18.37
N SER A 141 17.69 10.52 18.13
CA SER A 141 17.06 11.30 19.19
C SER A 141 15.88 10.53 19.81
N ASP A 142 15.77 10.57 21.12
CA ASP A 142 14.62 10.04 21.85
C ASP A 142 13.36 10.93 21.70
N GLU A 143 13.51 12.09 21.06
CA GLU A 143 12.40 13.00 20.77
C GLU A 143 11.84 12.70 19.36
N PRO A 144 10.52 12.53 19.21
CA PRO A 144 9.91 12.33 17.90
C PRO A 144 10.05 13.61 17.07
N LEU A 145 11.01 13.62 16.14
CA LEU A 145 11.11 14.69 15.15
C LEU A 145 9.89 14.65 14.23
N ASP A 146 9.32 15.81 13.98
CA ASP A 146 8.23 15.96 13.00
C ASP A 146 8.83 16.06 11.59
N TYR A 147 9.39 14.93 11.12
CA TYR A 147 10.01 14.82 9.81
C TYR A 147 8.99 14.92 8.67
N LEU A 148 9.48 15.25 7.48
CA LEU A 148 8.61 15.37 6.30
C LEU A 148 8.37 14.01 5.63
N VAL A 149 7.09 13.67 5.46
CA VAL A 149 6.60 12.54 4.68
C VAL A 149 5.74 13.09 3.54
N MET A 150 6.06 12.74 2.31
CA MET A 150 5.37 13.30 1.13
C MET A 150 5.34 14.85 1.13
N GLY A 151 6.37 15.48 1.69
CA GLY A 151 6.48 16.95 1.79
C GLY A 151 5.58 17.59 2.85
N LYS A 152 4.93 16.82 3.70
CA LYS A 152 4.11 17.30 4.82
C LYS A 152 4.73 16.88 6.15
N PRO A 153 4.56 17.63 7.24
CA PRO A 153 4.92 17.19 8.59
C PRO A 153 4.25 15.84 8.92
N TRP A 154 5.01 14.93 9.53
CA TRP A 154 4.48 13.61 9.85
C TRP A 154 3.26 13.66 10.77
N SER A 155 3.26 14.56 11.76
CA SER A 155 2.11 14.81 12.62
C SER A 155 0.83 15.06 11.81
N LYS A 156 0.91 15.92 10.78
CA LYS A 156 -0.20 16.21 9.89
C LYS A 156 -0.65 14.99 9.10
N VAL A 157 0.28 14.17 8.62
CA VAL A 157 -0.06 12.93 7.88
C VAL A 157 -0.83 11.98 8.78
N VAL A 158 -0.39 11.81 10.03
CA VAL A 158 -1.06 10.96 11.03
C VAL A 158 -2.48 11.45 11.32
N ASP A 159 -2.65 12.75 11.54
CA ASP A 159 -3.98 13.34 11.80
C ASP A 159 -4.92 13.11 10.61
N GLU A 160 -4.46 13.37 9.39
CA GLU A 160 -5.28 13.18 8.19
C GLU A 160 -5.59 11.70 7.88
N MET A 161 -4.71 10.77 8.27
CA MET A 161 -4.99 9.33 8.23
C MET A 161 -6.05 8.96 9.27
N LEU A 162 -5.94 9.50 10.49
CA LEU A 162 -6.91 9.28 11.57
C LEU A 162 -8.31 9.77 11.19
N ASP A 163 -8.41 10.96 10.59
CA ASP A 163 -9.67 11.54 10.08
C ASP A 163 -10.34 10.64 9.01
N ARG A 164 -9.55 9.79 8.34
CA ARG A 164 -10.03 8.79 7.36
C ARG A 164 -10.22 7.41 7.97
N GLY A 165 -10.17 7.32 9.29
CA GLY A 165 -10.41 6.07 10.02
C GLY A 165 -9.22 5.13 10.08
N TRP A 166 -7.97 5.63 9.93
CA TRP A 166 -6.74 4.85 10.03
C TRP A 166 -5.88 5.31 11.20
N LYS A 167 -5.69 4.44 12.19
CA LYS A 167 -4.76 4.66 13.29
C LYS A 167 -3.41 4.02 12.96
N VAL A 168 -2.35 4.82 12.90
CA VAL A 168 -0.99 4.33 12.71
C VAL A 168 -0.59 3.45 13.89
N ALA A 169 -0.15 2.23 13.59
CA ALA A 169 0.26 1.22 14.57
C ALA A 169 1.78 1.02 14.59
N LEU A 170 2.44 1.14 13.42
CA LEU A 170 3.89 0.94 13.29
C LEU A 170 4.42 1.83 12.18
N THR A 171 5.62 2.36 12.40
CA THR A 171 6.43 2.99 11.35
C THR A 171 7.85 2.46 11.38
N ALA A 172 8.47 2.34 10.20
CA ALA A 172 9.87 1.98 10.09
C ALA A 172 10.52 2.71 8.89
N PRO A 173 11.64 3.40 9.09
CA PRO A 173 12.36 4.01 7.99
C PRO A 173 13.07 2.94 7.17
N VAL A 174 12.95 3.02 5.84
CA VAL A 174 13.54 2.09 4.88
C VAL A 174 14.48 2.87 3.97
N LYS A 175 15.75 2.50 3.95
CA LYS A 175 16.74 3.06 3.04
C LYS A 175 16.53 2.49 1.65
N VAL A 176 16.32 3.37 0.65
CA VAL A 176 16.25 2.96 -0.76
C VAL A 176 17.61 3.21 -1.44
N HIS A 177 18.10 4.43 -1.39
CA HIS A 177 19.43 4.80 -1.87
C HIS A 177 19.92 6.09 -1.17
N ARG A 178 21.05 6.66 -1.63
CA ARG A 178 21.72 7.77 -0.95
C ARG A 178 20.85 9.04 -0.78
N SER A 179 19.91 9.26 -1.69
CA SER A 179 19.05 10.45 -1.72
C SER A 179 17.57 10.14 -1.60
N LEU A 180 17.19 8.91 -1.24
CA LEU A 180 15.80 8.51 -1.08
C LEU A 180 15.66 7.54 0.09
N ALA A 181 14.80 7.88 1.01
CA ALA A 181 14.27 6.98 2.02
C ALA A 181 12.75 6.85 1.88
N ARG A 182 12.21 5.81 2.44
CA ARG A 182 10.78 5.60 2.57
C ARG A 182 10.43 5.35 4.01
N LEU A 183 9.26 5.77 4.42
CA LEU A 183 8.66 5.38 5.66
C LEU A 183 7.68 4.26 5.39
N LEU A 184 7.95 3.08 5.92
CA LEU A 184 6.95 2.03 6.02
C LEU A 184 5.94 2.46 7.08
N VAL A 185 4.67 2.42 6.74
CA VAL A 185 3.57 2.76 7.63
C VAL A 185 2.60 1.58 7.66
N VAL A 186 2.30 1.09 8.86
CA VAL A 186 1.22 0.14 9.10
C VAL A 186 0.15 0.84 9.90
N ALA A 187 -1.08 0.77 9.44
CA ALA A 187 -2.23 1.35 10.13
C ALA A 187 -3.40 0.36 10.21
N HIS A 188 -4.14 0.48 11.29
CA HIS A 188 -5.34 -0.31 11.55
C HIS A 188 -6.56 0.61 11.61
N PRO A 189 -7.78 0.06 11.46
CA PRO A 189 -9.00 0.81 11.67
C PRO A 189 -9.00 1.56 13.00
N SER A 190 -9.33 2.86 12.96
CA SER A 190 -9.72 3.58 14.19
C SER A 190 -11.17 3.24 14.50
N HIS A 191 -11.42 2.88 15.73
CA HIS A 191 -12.79 2.65 16.25
C HIS A 191 -13.52 3.97 16.46
#